data_6f34922cf27cfd569cec894b40464c3c
#
_entry.id   6f34922cf27cfd569cec894b40464c3c
#
_cell.length_a   1.000
_cell.length_b   1.000
_cell.length_c   1.000
_cell.angle_alpha   90.00
_cell.angle_beta   90.00
_cell.angle_gamma   90.00
#
_symmetry.space_group_name_H-M   'P 1'
#
loop_
_entity.id
_entity.type
_entity.pdbx_description
1 polymer ?
#
loop_
_entity_poly.entity_id
_entity_poly.type
_entity_poly.pdbx_seq_one_letter_code
_entity_poly.pdbx_strand_id
1 'polypeptide(L)'
;MAQSQEKPDVEQGGLERKMETRHLTMISLGGVIGTGLFLSSGYTIHQAGPLGAIIAYAIGSLLVYFIMLSLGELSVAMPYAGSFHLYAKRFIGPGTAFTIAVLYWLNWAVALASEFTAAGLLMQRWFPHSPTWVWSAAFIVVVFLLNILSVRLYGESEFWFASIKVFAIITFIIIGLLAMFGAIPIAGYDHAPMFENFYSDGWLPNGVLPIFSTLLTVVFAFSGTEVVGVAAGETKDPSKAIPKAVHTTVLRLAIFFIGSIAVMAALIPWRKSGVDTSPFVLVFQSIGMPFAGDIMNFVVLTAVLSAANSGLYVCSRMVWSLAQEGMIPRKLAKTNFHGVPVFAVMFSMAGSLLALLSSVVAASTVYLALVAVSGLATLVVWASVSVCHLRFRHQWLAQGHTVGELKYRAPGYPFVPIAAIVMCVGALVLVICDPSQRSTLLYMIPFVALCYTGYYASVAWRTKRHGGQDDAQNALQSVPQDVSQPHREDGQED
;
A
#
# COMPACT_ATOMS: atom_id res chain seq x y z
N MET A 1 43.64 29.66 -13.39
CA MET A 1 42.99 28.35 -13.49
C MET A 1 42.06 28.20 -12.31
N ALA A 2 40.80 28.58 -12.48
CA ALA A 2 39.79 28.47 -11.46
C ALA A 2 38.89 27.29 -11.92
N GLN A 3 38.88 26.20 -11.15
CA GLN A 3 37.96 25.08 -11.36
C GLN A 3 36.54 25.55 -11.03
N SER A 4 35.73 25.66 -12.07
CA SER A 4 34.28 25.79 -11.92
C SER A 4 33.72 24.50 -11.32
N GLN A 5 33.39 24.55 -10.04
CA GLN A 5 32.56 23.52 -9.41
C GLN A 5 31.19 23.58 -10.08
N GLU A 6 30.86 22.56 -10.86
CA GLU A 6 29.51 22.29 -11.30
C GLU A 6 28.60 22.18 -10.07
N LYS A 7 27.65 23.09 -9.97
CA LYS A 7 26.55 23.00 -9.01
C LYS A 7 25.70 21.79 -9.39
N PRO A 8 25.39 20.88 -8.46
CA PRO A 8 24.46 19.79 -8.74
C PRO A 8 23.08 20.34 -9.12
N ASP A 9 22.44 19.70 -10.10
CA ASP A 9 21.11 20.04 -10.62
C ASP A 9 20.12 20.36 -9.54
N VAL A 10 19.43 21.47 -9.70
CA VAL A 10 18.46 22.04 -8.75
C VAL A 10 17.28 21.10 -8.61
N GLU A 11 17.15 20.55 -7.42
CA GLU A 11 16.12 19.68 -6.90
C GLU A 11 14.72 20.30 -7.05
N GLN A 12 13.85 19.62 -7.75
CA GLN A 12 12.42 19.84 -7.60
C GLN A 12 11.97 19.24 -6.26
N GLY A 13 11.93 20.05 -5.20
CA GLY A 13 11.28 19.69 -3.93
C GLY A 13 12.14 19.30 -2.75
N GLY A 14 13.46 19.53 -2.75
CA GLY A 14 14.30 19.38 -1.54
C GLY A 14 14.56 17.94 -1.06
N LEU A 15 14.21 16.92 -1.84
CA LEU A 15 14.49 15.51 -1.55
C LEU A 15 15.68 15.03 -2.40
N GLU A 16 16.71 14.46 -1.74
CA GLU A 16 17.92 13.98 -2.40
C GLU A 16 17.68 12.62 -3.11
N ARG A 17 18.13 12.47 -4.35
CA ARG A 17 18.09 11.20 -5.11
C ARG A 17 19.17 10.23 -4.63
N LYS A 18 18.93 9.57 -3.48
CA LYS A 18 19.90 8.64 -2.86
C LYS A 18 19.47 7.18 -2.87
N MET A 19 18.23 6.85 -3.26
CA MET A 19 17.73 5.49 -3.23
C MET A 19 18.32 4.63 -4.35
N GLU A 20 18.92 3.50 -3.96
CA GLU A 20 19.37 2.45 -4.88
C GLU A 20 18.23 1.47 -5.15
N THR A 21 18.32 0.69 -6.25
CA THR A 21 17.32 -0.33 -6.63
C THR A 21 17.02 -1.32 -5.51
N ARG A 22 18.05 -1.70 -4.71
CA ARG A 22 17.86 -2.62 -3.55
C ARG A 22 16.97 -2.00 -2.47
N HIS A 23 17.16 -0.72 -2.16
CA HIS A 23 16.34 -0.01 -1.18
C HIS A 23 14.89 0.08 -1.65
N LEU A 24 14.68 0.47 -2.92
CA LEU A 24 13.36 0.53 -3.52
C LEU A 24 12.63 -0.83 -3.46
N THR A 25 13.32 -1.93 -3.80
CA THR A 25 12.75 -3.28 -3.76
C THR A 25 12.39 -3.69 -2.32
N MET A 26 13.26 -3.39 -1.34
CA MET A 26 13.00 -3.76 0.05
C MET A 26 11.89 -2.94 0.69
N ILE A 27 11.82 -1.64 0.42
CA ILE A 27 10.72 -0.78 0.87
C ILE A 27 9.39 -1.25 0.27
N SER A 28 9.39 -1.62 -1.02
CA SER A 28 8.19 -2.12 -1.70
C SER A 28 7.71 -3.45 -1.14
N LEU A 29 8.61 -4.35 -0.76
CA LEU A 29 8.24 -5.63 -0.14
C LEU A 29 7.87 -5.44 1.35
N GLY A 30 8.66 -4.65 2.06
CA GLY A 30 8.49 -4.40 3.49
C GLY A 30 7.21 -3.65 3.81
N GLY A 31 6.87 -2.63 3.02
CA GLY A 31 5.66 -1.82 3.21
C GLY A 31 4.36 -2.57 2.94
N VAL A 32 4.39 -3.61 2.07
CA VAL A 32 3.20 -4.41 1.71
C VAL A 32 2.95 -5.55 2.70
N ILE A 33 4.00 -6.19 3.18
CA ILE A 33 3.89 -7.36 4.06
C ILE A 33 3.62 -6.91 5.50
N GLY A 34 2.36 -6.79 5.85
CA GLY A 34 1.83 -6.42 7.16
C GLY A 34 0.65 -7.29 7.55
N THR A 35 -0.31 -6.71 8.26
CA THR A 35 -1.53 -7.40 8.70
C THR A 35 -2.36 -7.95 7.55
N GLY A 36 -2.26 -7.38 6.36
CA GLY A 36 -2.95 -7.86 5.16
C GLY A 36 -2.65 -9.32 4.84
N LEU A 37 -1.38 -9.75 4.97
CA LEU A 37 -1.01 -11.15 4.82
C LEU A 37 -1.14 -11.93 6.15
N PHE A 38 -0.61 -11.38 7.24
CA PHE A 38 -0.46 -12.13 8.49
C PHE A 38 -1.76 -12.28 9.29
N LEU A 39 -2.78 -11.45 9.06
CA LEU A 39 -4.03 -11.48 9.80
C LEU A 39 -5.26 -11.53 8.88
N SER A 40 -5.39 -10.61 7.91
CA SER A 40 -6.56 -10.54 7.02
C SER A 40 -6.73 -11.77 6.15
N SER A 41 -5.67 -12.53 5.88
CA SER A 41 -5.74 -13.80 5.15
C SER A 41 -6.63 -14.81 5.87
N GLY A 42 -6.61 -14.82 7.21
CA GLY A 42 -7.51 -15.65 8.02
C GLY A 42 -8.98 -15.32 7.80
N TYR A 43 -9.32 -14.04 7.79
CA TYR A 43 -10.67 -13.59 7.47
C TYR A 43 -11.09 -14.00 6.04
N THR A 44 -10.20 -13.83 5.06
CA THR A 44 -10.50 -14.21 3.68
C THR A 44 -10.75 -15.71 3.54
N ILE A 45 -9.93 -16.55 4.20
CA ILE A 45 -10.13 -18.02 4.24
C ILE A 45 -11.45 -18.36 4.92
N HIS A 46 -11.78 -17.69 6.02
CA HIS A 46 -13.03 -17.91 6.75
C HIS A 46 -14.26 -17.57 5.91
N GLN A 47 -14.24 -16.45 5.21
CA GLN A 47 -15.38 -15.95 4.43
C GLN A 47 -15.53 -16.66 3.07
N ALA A 48 -14.44 -16.75 2.31
CA ALA A 48 -14.49 -17.28 0.95
C ALA A 48 -14.26 -18.81 0.86
N GLY A 49 -13.85 -19.43 1.96
CA GLY A 49 -13.40 -20.82 1.96
C GLY A 49 -11.99 -20.97 1.39
N PRO A 50 -11.42 -22.20 1.44
CA PRO A 50 -10.03 -22.48 1.03
C PRO A 50 -9.73 -22.06 -0.41
N LEU A 51 -10.47 -22.62 -1.37
CA LEU A 51 -10.28 -22.33 -2.79
C LEU A 51 -10.70 -20.90 -3.14
N GLY A 52 -11.77 -20.40 -2.51
CA GLY A 52 -12.28 -19.05 -2.72
C GLY A 52 -11.24 -17.98 -2.32
N ALA A 53 -10.51 -18.20 -1.23
CA ALA A 53 -9.43 -17.30 -0.81
C ALA A 53 -8.29 -17.26 -1.84
N ILE A 54 -7.86 -18.42 -2.36
CA ILE A 54 -6.84 -18.47 -3.42
C ILE A 54 -7.28 -17.69 -4.66
N ILE A 55 -8.53 -17.88 -5.10
CA ILE A 55 -9.10 -17.18 -6.25
C ILE A 55 -9.13 -15.67 -5.98
N ALA A 56 -9.59 -15.23 -4.80
CA ALA A 56 -9.64 -13.82 -4.44
C ALA A 56 -8.24 -13.16 -4.49
N TYR A 57 -7.21 -13.82 -3.94
CA TYR A 57 -5.84 -13.31 -4.00
C TYR A 57 -5.21 -13.40 -5.39
N ALA A 58 -5.59 -14.37 -6.22
CA ALA A 58 -5.17 -14.42 -7.62
C ALA A 58 -5.76 -13.25 -8.43
N ILE A 59 -7.05 -12.93 -8.23
CA ILE A 59 -7.70 -11.74 -8.82
C ILE A 59 -7.02 -10.46 -8.34
N GLY A 60 -6.75 -10.33 -7.04
CA GLY A 60 -6.04 -9.19 -6.46
C GLY A 60 -4.62 -9.04 -7.02
N SER A 61 -3.87 -10.14 -7.15
CA SER A 61 -2.52 -10.13 -7.74
C SER A 61 -2.54 -9.66 -9.19
N LEU A 62 -3.54 -10.08 -9.98
CA LEU A 62 -3.69 -9.65 -11.36
C LEU A 62 -4.04 -8.16 -11.46
N LEU A 63 -4.95 -7.68 -10.60
CA LEU A 63 -5.30 -6.26 -10.52
C LEU A 63 -4.05 -5.42 -10.20
N VAL A 64 -3.33 -5.78 -9.15
CA VAL A 64 -2.09 -5.09 -8.74
C VAL A 64 -1.07 -5.07 -9.87
N TYR A 65 -0.89 -6.19 -10.57
CA TYR A 65 0.02 -6.26 -11.71
C TYR A 65 -0.34 -5.24 -12.80
N PHE A 66 -1.61 -5.15 -13.18
CA PHE A 66 -2.08 -4.18 -14.18
C PHE A 66 -1.90 -2.74 -13.72
N ILE A 67 -2.18 -2.45 -12.45
CA ILE A 67 -1.95 -1.11 -11.86
C ILE A 67 -0.47 -0.77 -11.88
N MET A 68 0.40 -1.70 -11.47
CA MET A 68 1.84 -1.48 -11.39
C MET A 68 2.49 -1.31 -12.76
N LEU A 69 1.99 -1.97 -13.81
CA LEU A 69 2.41 -1.71 -15.19
C LEU A 69 2.07 -0.28 -15.62
N SER A 70 0.85 0.18 -15.33
CA SER A 70 0.39 1.54 -15.64
C SER A 70 1.18 2.60 -14.85
N LEU A 71 1.37 2.37 -13.55
CA LEU A 71 2.14 3.26 -12.69
C LEU A 71 3.61 3.30 -13.08
N GLY A 72 4.19 2.16 -13.45
CA GLY A 72 5.59 2.06 -13.88
C GLY A 72 5.89 2.95 -15.08
N GLU A 73 5.02 2.95 -16.09
CA GLU A 73 5.20 3.83 -17.26
C GLU A 73 5.10 5.31 -16.89
N LEU A 74 4.09 5.70 -16.12
CA LEU A 74 3.93 7.06 -15.63
C LEU A 74 5.14 7.52 -14.81
N SER A 75 5.63 6.65 -13.91
CA SER A 75 6.73 6.98 -12.99
C SER A 75 8.10 7.05 -13.69
N VAL A 76 8.30 6.31 -14.77
CA VAL A 76 9.52 6.43 -15.60
C VAL A 76 9.45 7.66 -16.48
N ALA A 77 8.28 7.97 -17.06
CA ALA A 77 8.11 9.14 -17.91
C ALA A 77 8.14 10.45 -17.10
N MET A 78 7.61 10.41 -15.87
CA MET A 78 7.47 11.57 -14.98
C MET A 78 7.82 11.18 -13.55
N PRO A 79 9.12 11.11 -13.17
CA PRO A 79 9.58 10.67 -11.86
C PRO A 79 9.37 11.74 -10.79
N TYR A 80 8.10 12.06 -10.49
CA TYR A 80 7.74 13.04 -9.47
C TYR A 80 7.71 12.42 -8.07
N ALA A 81 8.25 13.11 -7.09
CA ALA A 81 8.02 12.80 -5.69
C ALA A 81 6.55 13.09 -5.33
N GLY A 82 5.83 12.07 -4.82
CA GLY A 82 4.39 12.18 -4.55
C GLY A 82 3.46 11.68 -5.66
N SER A 83 4.01 11.31 -6.80
CA SER A 83 3.44 10.67 -8.01
C SER A 83 1.93 10.81 -8.28
N PHE A 84 1.04 10.12 -7.55
CA PHE A 84 -0.38 9.92 -7.95
C PHE A 84 -1.17 11.21 -8.11
N HIS A 85 -1.10 12.13 -7.15
CA HIS A 85 -1.85 13.37 -7.21
C HIS A 85 -1.32 14.32 -8.28
N LEU A 86 -0.01 14.29 -8.56
CA LEU A 86 0.57 15.10 -9.65
C LEU A 86 0.14 14.56 -11.02
N TYR A 87 0.05 13.23 -11.19
CA TYR A 87 -0.52 12.65 -12.40
C TYR A 87 -2.00 12.99 -12.52
N ALA A 88 -2.77 12.89 -11.43
CA ALA A 88 -4.17 13.28 -11.43
C ALA A 88 -4.35 14.77 -11.73
N LYS A 89 -3.49 15.67 -11.20
CA LYS A 89 -3.48 17.10 -11.50
C LYS A 89 -3.31 17.35 -13.00
N ARG A 90 -2.33 16.66 -13.62
CA ARG A 90 -1.99 16.85 -15.03
C ARG A 90 -3.03 16.27 -15.99
N PHE A 91 -3.51 15.06 -15.71
CA PHE A 91 -4.32 14.29 -16.67
C PHE A 91 -5.82 14.29 -16.37
N ILE A 92 -6.25 14.63 -15.16
CA ILE A 92 -7.68 14.65 -14.79
C ILE A 92 -8.12 16.05 -14.37
N GLY A 93 -7.44 16.64 -13.40
CA GLY A 93 -7.71 18.00 -12.94
C GLY A 93 -7.35 18.22 -11.48
N PRO A 94 -7.25 19.49 -11.05
CA PRO A 94 -6.72 19.84 -9.73
C PRO A 94 -7.60 19.38 -8.57
N GLY A 95 -8.93 19.40 -8.71
CA GLY A 95 -9.86 18.89 -7.68
C GLY A 95 -9.68 17.37 -7.47
N THR A 96 -9.47 16.61 -8.57
CA THR A 96 -9.18 15.19 -8.48
C THR A 96 -7.81 14.95 -7.83
N ALA A 97 -6.81 15.76 -8.15
CA ALA A 97 -5.48 15.68 -7.55
C ALA A 97 -5.55 15.80 -6.02
N PHE A 98 -6.24 16.81 -5.52
CA PHE A 98 -6.46 17.01 -4.09
C PHE A 98 -7.19 15.81 -3.48
N THR A 99 -8.28 15.36 -4.10
CA THR A 99 -9.10 14.24 -3.60
C THR A 99 -8.28 12.94 -3.56
N ILE A 100 -7.52 12.61 -4.60
CA ILE A 100 -6.66 11.41 -4.64
C ILE A 100 -5.57 11.48 -3.57
N ALA A 101 -4.94 12.64 -3.36
CA ALA A 101 -3.94 12.80 -2.31
C ALA A 101 -4.53 12.61 -0.91
N VAL A 102 -5.73 13.16 -0.64
CA VAL A 102 -6.43 13.00 0.64
C VAL A 102 -6.87 11.54 0.83
N LEU A 103 -7.39 10.87 -0.23
CA LEU A 103 -7.75 9.45 -0.17
C LEU A 103 -6.54 8.56 0.08
N TYR A 104 -5.39 8.85 -0.54
CA TYR A 104 -4.17 8.11 -0.32
C TYR A 104 -3.61 8.31 1.09
N TRP A 105 -3.67 9.56 1.61
CA TRP A 105 -3.38 9.82 3.00
C TRP A 105 -4.33 9.08 3.94
N LEU A 106 -5.65 9.11 3.67
CA LEU A 106 -6.66 8.39 4.46
C LEU A 106 -6.39 6.88 4.46
N ASN A 107 -6.09 6.29 3.29
CA ASN A 107 -5.73 4.90 3.18
C ASN A 107 -4.62 4.52 4.18
N TRP A 108 -3.52 5.25 4.17
CA TRP A 108 -2.38 4.97 5.05
C TRP A 108 -2.66 5.32 6.52
N ALA A 109 -3.37 6.42 6.80
CA ALA A 109 -3.73 6.80 8.16
C ALA A 109 -4.62 5.75 8.84
N VAL A 110 -5.54 5.16 8.06
CA VAL A 110 -6.42 4.07 8.53
C VAL A 110 -5.68 2.73 8.58
N ALA A 111 -4.80 2.47 7.60
CA ALA A 111 -3.92 1.30 7.63
C ALA A 111 -3.02 1.29 8.88
N LEU A 112 -2.44 2.43 9.27
CA LEU A 112 -1.70 2.57 10.53
C LEU A 112 -2.54 2.14 11.74
N ALA A 113 -3.80 2.59 11.81
CA ALA A 113 -4.69 2.20 12.90
C ALA A 113 -4.97 0.70 12.90
N SER A 114 -5.13 0.07 11.72
CA SER A 114 -5.33 -1.39 11.62
C SER A 114 -4.08 -2.17 12.06
N GLU A 115 -2.88 -1.70 11.69
CA GLU A 115 -1.61 -2.31 12.13
C GLU A 115 -1.46 -2.24 13.67
N PHE A 116 -1.74 -1.09 14.28
CA PHE A 116 -1.66 -0.96 15.75
C PHE A 116 -2.76 -1.76 16.47
N THR A 117 -3.96 -1.86 15.90
CA THR A 117 -5.02 -2.71 16.45
C THR A 117 -4.61 -4.18 16.42
N ALA A 118 -4.05 -4.63 15.29
CA ALA A 118 -3.53 -5.98 15.15
C ALA A 118 -2.34 -6.26 16.06
N ALA A 119 -1.41 -5.32 16.22
CA ALA A 119 -0.32 -5.45 17.20
C ALA A 119 -0.85 -5.66 18.62
N GLY A 120 -1.91 -4.94 19.00
CA GLY A 120 -2.61 -5.14 20.26
C GLY A 120 -3.24 -6.54 20.40
N LEU A 121 -3.87 -7.07 19.34
CA LEU A 121 -4.41 -8.43 19.30
C LEU A 121 -3.30 -9.48 19.46
N LEU A 122 -2.18 -9.31 18.77
CA LEU A 122 -1.04 -10.23 18.87
C LEU A 122 -0.44 -10.28 20.28
N MET A 123 -0.44 -9.16 21.01
CA MET A 123 0.04 -9.09 22.38
C MET A 123 -0.84 -9.88 23.36
N GLN A 124 -2.12 -10.09 23.08
CA GLN A 124 -3.02 -10.89 23.92
C GLN A 124 -2.60 -12.36 24.04
N ARG A 125 -1.78 -12.86 23.09
CA ARG A 125 -1.18 -14.19 23.21
C ARG A 125 -0.31 -14.34 24.46
N TRP A 126 0.44 -13.31 24.83
CA TRP A 126 1.32 -13.31 26.00
C TRP A 126 0.67 -12.66 27.23
N PHE A 127 -0.25 -11.74 27.00
CA PHE A 127 -0.93 -10.95 28.02
C PHE A 127 -2.47 -11.00 27.84
N PRO A 128 -3.13 -12.17 28.02
CA PRO A 128 -4.53 -12.37 27.63
C PRO A 128 -5.51 -11.50 28.42
N HIS A 129 -5.14 -11.03 29.62
CA HIS A 129 -5.99 -10.18 30.46
C HIS A 129 -5.74 -8.67 30.27
N SER A 130 -4.76 -8.29 29.42
CA SER A 130 -4.48 -6.88 29.17
C SER A 130 -5.40 -6.30 28.09
N PRO A 131 -5.89 -5.06 28.24
CA PRO A 131 -6.69 -4.42 27.21
C PRO A 131 -5.87 -4.19 25.92
N THR A 132 -6.43 -4.54 24.76
CA THR A 132 -5.78 -4.41 23.44
C THR A 132 -5.32 -2.98 23.16
N TRP A 133 -6.15 -1.98 23.51
CA TRP A 133 -5.86 -0.57 23.26
C TRP A 133 -4.60 -0.06 23.97
N VAL A 134 -4.23 -0.63 25.12
CA VAL A 134 -3.01 -0.25 25.86
C VAL A 134 -1.77 -0.56 25.02
N TRP A 135 -1.73 -1.73 24.41
CA TRP A 135 -0.64 -2.13 23.51
C TRP A 135 -0.63 -1.31 22.24
N SER A 136 -1.82 -1.04 21.66
CA SER A 136 -1.94 -0.15 20.51
C SER A 136 -1.36 1.22 20.83
N ALA A 137 -1.70 1.82 21.99
CA ALA A 137 -1.16 3.12 22.41
C ALA A 137 0.36 3.09 22.59
N ALA A 138 0.89 2.04 23.23
CA ALA A 138 2.34 1.88 23.42
C ALA A 138 3.08 1.83 22.07
N PHE A 139 2.58 1.04 21.12
CA PHE A 139 3.20 0.93 19.80
C PHE A 139 3.05 2.19 18.95
N ILE A 140 1.94 2.95 19.06
CA ILE A 140 1.79 4.28 18.47
C ILE A 140 2.92 5.19 18.93
N VAL A 141 3.22 5.23 20.23
CA VAL A 141 4.31 6.06 20.78
C VAL A 141 5.66 5.60 20.25
N VAL A 142 5.95 4.29 20.26
CA VAL A 142 7.23 3.74 19.79
C VAL A 142 7.46 4.09 18.32
N VAL A 143 6.49 3.82 17.44
CA VAL A 143 6.62 4.09 15.99
C VAL A 143 6.71 5.58 15.71
N PHE A 144 5.99 6.42 16.46
CA PHE A 144 6.10 7.87 16.38
C PHE A 144 7.52 8.35 16.69
N LEU A 145 8.09 7.90 17.79
CA LEU A 145 9.45 8.27 18.18
C LEU A 145 10.48 7.83 17.14
N LEU A 146 10.37 6.61 16.60
CA LEU A 146 11.25 6.11 15.55
C LEU A 146 11.23 6.98 14.28
N ASN A 147 10.03 7.47 13.89
CA ASN A 147 9.88 8.29 12.69
C ASN A 147 10.38 9.74 12.84
N ILE A 148 10.47 10.26 14.07
CA ILE A 148 10.98 11.63 14.30
C ILE A 148 12.53 11.67 14.35
N LEU A 149 13.17 10.59 14.77
CA LEU A 149 14.57 10.58 15.13
C LEU A 149 15.51 10.69 13.92
N SER A 150 15.35 9.88 12.85
CA SER A 150 16.23 9.95 11.68
C SER A 150 15.73 9.15 10.46
N VAL A 151 15.81 9.75 9.26
CA VAL A 151 15.54 9.08 7.98
C VAL A 151 16.51 7.92 7.70
N ARG A 152 17.78 8.06 8.12
CA ARG A 152 18.81 7.02 7.92
C ARG A 152 18.52 5.77 8.75
N LEU A 153 18.16 5.95 10.01
CA LEU A 153 17.79 4.83 10.90
C LEU A 153 16.56 4.12 10.40
N TYR A 154 15.59 4.86 9.82
CA TYR A 154 14.42 4.29 9.16
C TYR A 154 14.83 3.33 8.02
N GLY A 155 15.68 3.77 7.10
CA GLY A 155 16.08 2.96 5.95
C GLY A 155 16.81 1.67 6.33
N GLU A 156 17.72 1.74 7.30
CA GLU A 156 18.45 0.57 7.81
C GLU A 156 17.54 -0.41 8.57
N SER A 157 16.66 0.11 9.44
CA SER A 157 15.73 -0.74 10.18
C SER A 157 14.75 -1.44 9.26
N GLU A 158 14.22 -0.74 8.26
CA GLU A 158 13.27 -1.32 7.31
C GLU A 158 13.90 -2.43 6.45
N PHE A 159 15.17 -2.29 6.07
CA PHE A 159 15.90 -3.36 5.38
C PHE A 159 15.95 -4.65 6.20
N TRP A 160 16.29 -4.57 7.49
CA TRP A 160 16.33 -5.73 8.38
C TRP A 160 14.94 -6.31 8.65
N PHE A 161 13.94 -5.47 8.92
CA PHE A 161 12.57 -5.91 9.10
C PHE A 161 12.01 -6.59 7.85
N ALA A 162 12.22 -6.01 6.66
CA ALA A 162 11.80 -6.63 5.41
C ALA A 162 12.48 -7.98 5.17
N SER A 163 13.77 -8.10 5.52
CA SER A 163 14.50 -9.37 5.41
C SER A 163 13.93 -10.45 6.33
N ILE A 164 13.61 -10.09 7.58
CA ILE A 164 12.97 -11.01 8.55
C ILE A 164 11.61 -11.49 8.03
N LYS A 165 10.78 -10.57 7.51
CA LYS A 165 9.47 -10.92 6.94
C LYS A 165 9.58 -11.91 5.80
N VAL A 166 10.46 -11.64 4.83
CA VAL A 166 10.66 -12.51 3.66
C VAL A 166 11.16 -13.87 4.08
N PHE A 167 12.15 -13.92 4.98
CA PHE A 167 12.67 -15.17 5.54
C PHE A 167 11.57 -15.96 6.25
N ALA A 168 10.77 -15.31 7.08
CA ALA A 168 9.68 -15.95 7.80
C ALA A 168 8.61 -16.53 6.86
N ILE A 169 8.23 -15.83 5.79
CA ILE A 169 7.26 -16.33 4.82
C ILE A 169 7.81 -17.53 4.06
N ILE A 170 9.06 -17.46 3.61
CA ILE A 170 9.70 -18.59 2.91
C ILE A 170 9.76 -19.82 3.84
N THR A 171 10.20 -19.62 5.07
CA THR A 171 10.27 -20.69 6.09
C THR A 171 8.87 -21.26 6.36
N PHE A 172 7.85 -20.38 6.48
CA PHE A 172 6.47 -20.78 6.66
C PHE A 172 5.98 -21.66 5.49
N ILE A 173 6.21 -21.23 4.26
CA ILE A 173 5.79 -22.00 3.07
C ILE A 173 6.50 -23.36 3.03
N ILE A 174 7.81 -23.40 3.29
CA ILE A 174 8.59 -24.65 3.25
C ILE A 174 8.09 -25.60 4.35
N ILE A 175 8.04 -25.16 5.59
CA ILE A 175 7.58 -25.98 6.72
C ILE A 175 6.13 -26.42 6.53
N GLY A 176 5.29 -25.51 6.05
CA GLY A 176 3.88 -25.80 5.78
C GLY A 176 3.69 -26.83 4.66
N LEU A 177 4.49 -26.79 3.60
CA LEU A 177 4.49 -27.82 2.56
C LEU A 177 4.97 -29.16 3.12
N LEU A 178 6.05 -29.19 3.91
CA LEU A 178 6.52 -30.42 4.57
C LEU A 178 5.42 -31.02 5.46
N ALA A 179 4.71 -30.20 6.19
CA ALA A 179 3.60 -30.62 7.03
C ALA A 179 2.39 -31.09 6.20
N MET A 180 2.05 -30.39 5.14
CA MET A 180 0.95 -30.72 4.22
C MET A 180 1.17 -32.11 3.58
N PHE A 181 2.41 -32.45 3.20
CA PHE A 181 2.76 -33.76 2.62
C PHE A 181 3.17 -34.82 3.68
N GLY A 182 2.99 -34.55 4.97
CA GLY A 182 3.18 -35.53 6.03
C GLY A 182 4.62 -35.75 6.48
N ALA A 183 5.58 -34.95 6.00
CA ALA A 183 6.96 -34.99 6.48
C ALA A 183 7.12 -34.44 7.91
N ILE A 184 6.22 -33.59 8.32
CA ILE A 184 6.11 -33.06 9.68
C ILE A 184 4.69 -33.38 10.21
N PRO A 185 4.56 -34.01 11.40
CA PRO A 185 3.25 -34.32 11.97
C PRO A 185 2.51 -33.03 12.36
N ILE A 186 1.20 -33.04 12.20
CA ILE A 186 0.30 -31.95 12.59
C ILE A 186 -0.74 -32.47 13.57
N ALA A 187 -0.96 -31.72 14.65
CA ALA A 187 -1.99 -32.04 15.62
C ALA A 187 -3.38 -32.04 14.98
N GLY A 188 -4.12 -33.12 15.19
CA GLY A 188 -5.46 -33.31 14.64
C GLY A 188 -5.53 -34.07 13.31
N TYR A 189 -4.39 -34.55 12.79
CA TYR A 189 -4.31 -35.41 11.61
C TYR A 189 -3.42 -36.62 11.89
N ASP A 190 -3.95 -37.82 11.67
CA ASP A 190 -3.20 -39.08 11.75
C ASP A 190 -2.50 -39.46 10.41
N HIS A 191 -2.75 -38.67 9.37
CA HIS A 191 -2.21 -38.80 8.01
C HIS A 191 -1.84 -37.44 7.42
N ALA A 192 -1.19 -37.43 6.28
CA ALA A 192 -0.88 -36.21 5.55
C ALA A 192 -2.18 -35.46 5.16
N PRO A 193 -2.41 -34.22 5.62
CA PRO A 193 -3.67 -33.51 5.33
C PRO A 193 -3.86 -33.18 3.86
N MET A 194 -2.76 -33.01 3.10
CA MET A 194 -2.75 -32.70 1.67
C MET A 194 -3.78 -31.61 1.29
N PHE A 195 -4.83 -31.99 0.54
CA PHE A 195 -5.90 -31.10 0.08
C PHE A 195 -7.25 -31.37 0.75
N GLU A 196 -7.28 -32.12 1.85
CA GLU A 196 -8.54 -32.53 2.51
C GLU A 196 -9.41 -31.33 2.88
N ASN A 197 -8.81 -30.28 3.45
CA ASN A 197 -9.54 -29.07 3.80
C ASN A 197 -10.10 -28.29 2.60
N PHE A 198 -9.69 -28.59 1.38
CA PHE A 198 -10.22 -27.94 0.18
C PHE A 198 -11.56 -28.55 -0.30
N TYR A 199 -11.79 -29.82 -0.01
CA TYR A 199 -12.98 -30.51 -0.54
C TYR A 199 -13.88 -31.13 0.53
N SER A 200 -13.44 -31.24 1.80
CA SER A 200 -14.21 -31.86 2.89
C SER A 200 -15.60 -31.24 3.09
N ASP A 201 -15.70 -29.93 2.94
CA ASP A 201 -16.95 -29.17 3.01
C ASP A 201 -17.45 -28.70 1.61
N GLY A 202 -16.89 -29.26 0.53
CA GLY A 202 -17.06 -28.80 -0.85
C GLY A 202 -16.05 -27.73 -1.24
N TRP A 203 -15.76 -27.62 -2.54
CA TRP A 203 -14.75 -26.72 -3.09
C TRP A 203 -14.98 -25.24 -2.78
N LEU A 204 -16.24 -24.81 -2.72
CA LEU A 204 -16.65 -23.46 -2.38
C LEU A 204 -17.77 -23.53 -1.31
N PRO A 205 -17.43 -23.80 -0.04
CA PRO A 205 -18.41 -24.09 1.00
C PRO A 205 -19.36 -22.92 1.27
N ASN A 206 -18.92 -21.69 1.02
CA ASN A 206 -19.72 -20.47 1.19
C ASN A 206 -20.23 -19.89 -0.14
N GLY A 207 -20.07 -20.63 -1.25
CA GLY A 207 -20.44 -20.18 -2.59
C GLY A 207 -19.45 -19.18 -3.21
N VAL A 208 -19.86 -18.57 -4.32
CA VAL A 208 -18.99 -17.69 -5.13
C VAL A 208 -18.98 -16.24 -4.63
N LEU A 209 -20.10 -15.76 -4.07
CA LEU A 209 -20.25 -14.35 -3.66
C LEU A 209 -19.18 -13.89 -2.65
N PRO A 210 -18.81 -14.68 -1.61
CA PRO A 210 -17.78 -14.29 -0.66
C PRO A 210 -16.38 -14.08 -1.24
N ILE A 211 -16.09 -14.68 -2.41
CA ILE A 211 -14.82 -14.41 -3.13
C ILE A 211 -14.72 -12.91 -3.45
N PHE A 212 -15.82 -12.34 -3.89
CA PHE A 212 -15.90 -10.93 -4.27
C PHE A 212 -16.06 -10.01 -3.07
N SER A 213 -16.80 -10.42 -2.05
CA SER A 213 -16.97 -9.63 -0.84
C SER A 213 -15.67 -9.48 -0.02
N THR A 214 -14.71 -10.39 -0.20
CA THR A 214 -13.37 -10.26 0.42
C THR A 214 -12.38 -9.40 -0.40
N LEU A 215 -12.76 -8.89 -1.58
CA LEU A 215 -11.83 -8.14 -2.44
C LEU A 215 -11.29 -6.87 -1.79
N LEU A 216 -12.05 -6.14 -0.95
CA LEU A 216 -11.53 -4.98 -0.23
C LEU A 216 -10.39 -5.37 0.71
N THR A 217 -10.54 -6.49 1.41
CA THR A 217 -9.51 -7.06 2.28
C THR A 217 -8.27 -7.47 1.49
N VAL A 218 -8.47 -8.07 0.31
CA VAL A 218 -7.38 -8.46 -0.58
C VAL A 218 -6.67 -7.24 -1.16
N VAL A 219 -7.42 -6.21 -1.58
CA VAL A 219 -6.84 -4.94 -2.06
C VAL A 219 -6.04 -4.26 -0.96
N PHE A 220 -6.55 -4.23 0.27
CA PHE A 220 -5.79 -3.76 1.44
C PHE A 220 -4.50 -4.56 1.62
N ALA A 221 -4.54 -5.88 1.51
CA ALA A 221 -3.37 -6.73 1.66
C ALA A 221 -2.26 -6.44 0.63
N PHE A 222 -2.61 -5.99 -0.57
CA PHE A 222 -1.68 -5.57 -1.60
C PHE A 222 -1.35 -4.07 -1.60
N SER A 223 -2.02 -3.26 -0.79
CA SER A 223 -1.72 -1.83 -0.64
C SER A 223 -0.28 -1.66 -0.16
N GLY A 224 0.42 -0.68 -0.73
CA GLY A 224 1.84 -0.46 -0.50
C GLY A 224 2.73 -0.87 -1.69
N THR A 225 2.25 -1.70 -2.62
CA THR A 225 3.00 -2.01 -3.85
C THR A 225 3.29 -0.75 -4.67
N GLU A 226 2.36 0.19 -4.68
CA GLU A 226 2.44 1.47 -5.39
C GLU A 226 3.45 2.45 -4.79
N VAL A 227 4.03 2.18 -3.63
CA VAL A 227 5.11 2.98 -3.01
C VAL A 227 6.33 3.10 -3.93
N VAL A 228 6.55 2.12 -4.81
CA VAL A 228 7.54 2.21 -5.91
C VAL A 228 7.36 3.49 -6.72
N GLY A 229 6.12 3.87 -7.02
CA GLY A 229 5.81 5.11 -7.75
C GLY A 229 6.08 6.37 -6.93
N VAL A 230 5.77 6.35 -5.63
CA VAL A 230 6.04 7.48 -4.72
C VAL A 230 7.54 7.71 -4.56
N ALA A 231 8.32 6.63 -4.47
CA ALA A 231 9.77 6.67 -4.33
C ALA A 231 10.52 6.96 -5.65
N ALA A 232 9.82 7.06 -6.79
CA ALA A 232 10.42 7.31 -8.09
C ALA A 232 11.23 8.62 -8.13
N GLY A 233 10.75 9.68 -7.45
CA GLY A 233 11.43 10.96 -7.34
C GLY A 233 12.72 10.94 -6.53
N GLU A 234 12.89 9.97 -5.63
CA GLU A 234 14.07 9.78 -4.77
C GLU A 234 15.05 8.71 -5.31
N THR A 235 14.72 8.08 -6.45
CA THR A 235 15.49 6.99 -7.06
C THR A 235 16.58 7.54 -7.99
N LYS A 236 17.82 7.02 -7.90
CA LYS A 236 18.97 7.45 -8.71
C LYS A 236 18.76 7.25 -10.22
N ASP A 237 18.24 6.08 -10.64
CA ASP A 237 17.94 5.74 -12.04
C ASP A 237 16.53 5.13 -12.15
N PRO A 238 15.48 5.99 -12.24
CA PRO A 238 14.10 5.51 -12.31
C PRO A 238 13.85 4.61 -13.52
N SER A 239 14.52 4.88 -14.64
CA SER A 239 14.32 4.17 -15.91
C SER A 239 14.68 2.69 -15.86
N LYS A 240 15.64 2.31 -14.99
CA LYS A 240 16.06 0.92 -14.77
C LYS A 240 15.45 0.32 -13.51
N ALA A 241 15.38 1.12 -12.43
CA ALA A 241 14.96 0.63 -11.12
C ALA A 241 13.46 0.32 -11.08
N ILE A 242 12.61 1.19 -11.63
CA ILE A 242 11.15 1.06 -11.56
C ILE A 242 10.65 -0.16 -12.35
N PRO A 243 11.00 -0.38 -13.63
CA PRO A 243 10.54 -1.55 -14.36
C PRO A 243 10.94 -2.86 -13.68
N LYS A 244 12.18 -2.93 -13.16
CA LYS A 244 12.65 -4.10 -12.42
C LYS A 244 11.85 -4.29 -11.13
N ALA A 245 11.60 -3.23 -10.37
CA ALA A 245 10.80 -3.30 -9.14
C ALA A 245 9.37 -3.75 -9.44
N VAL A 246 8.71 -3.20 -10.47
CA VAL A 246 7.35 -3.59 -10.87
C VAL A 246 7.25 -5.09 -11.12
N HIS A 247 8.08 -5.63 -12.02
CA HIS A 247 7.97 -7.05 -12.37
C HIS A 247 8.39 -7.99 -11.23
N THR A 248 9.52 -7.70 -10.55
CA THR A 248 10.04 -8.59 -9.52
C THR A 248 9.23 -8.53 -8.22
N THR A 249 8.79 -7.35 -7.81
CA THR A 249 8.04 -7.18 -6.56
C THR A 249 6.67 -7.82 -6.66
N VAL A 250 5.90 -7.53 -7.73
CA VAL A 250 4.55 -8.08 -7.87
C VAL A 250 4.57 -9.61 -7.97
N LEU A 251 5.51 -10.18 -8.76
CA LEU A 251 5.63 -11.63 -8.85
C LEU A 251 5.97 -12.28 -7.50
N ARG A 252 6.92 -11.70 -6.76
CA ARG A 252 7.28 -12.21 -5.42
C ARG A 252 6.11 -12.13 -4.45
N LEU A 253 5.39 -11.00 -4.44
CA LEU A 253 4.22 -10.84 -3.60
C LEU A 253 3.13 -11.84 -3.95
N ALA A 254 2.83 -12.04 -5.24
CA ALA A 254 1.86 -13.04 -5.66
C ALA A 254 2.21 -14.45 -5.17
N ILE A 255 3.50 -14.85 -5.32
CA ILE A 255 3.99 -16.14 -4.83
C ILE A 255 3.87 -16.22 -3.30
N PHE A 256 4.28 -15.19 -2.58
CA PHE A 256 4.24 -15.19 -1.11
C PHE A 256 2.80 -15.23 -0.58
N PHE A 257 1.91 -14.44 -1.15
CA PHE A 257 0.51 -14.41 -0.72
C PHE A 257 -0.21 -15.69 -1.09
N ILE A 258 -0.23 -16.07 -2.36
CA ILE A 258 -0.94 -17.27 -2.82
C ILE A 258 -0.34 -18.52 -2.20
N GLY A 259 1.00 -18.63 -2.14
CA GLY A 259 1.67 -19.79 -1.54
C GLY A 259 1.37 -19.92 -0.05
N SER A 260 1.42 -18.82 0.72
CA SER A 260 1.08 -18.85 2.14
C SER A 260 -0.38 -19.20 2.37
N ILE A 261 -1.30 -18.63 1.57
CA ILE A 261 -2.74 -18.91 1.69
C ILE A 261 -3.05 -20.34 1.32
N ALA A 262 -2.42 -20.88 0.28
CA ALA A 262 -2.59 -22.29 -0.09
C ALA A 262 -2.16 -23.24 1.05
N VAL A 263 -1.02 -22.97 1.69
CA VAL A 263 -0.54 -23.72 2.84
C VAL A 263 -1.49 -23.59 4.04
N MET A 264 -1.90 -22.37 4.39
CA MET A 264 -2.83 -22.15 5.51
C MET A 264 -4.16 -22.84 5.27
N ALA A 265 -4.72 -22.71 4.06
CA ALA A 265 -5.97 -23.32 3.67
C ALA A 265 -5.93 -24.86 3.66
N ALA A 266 -4.75 -25.45 3.37
CA ALA A 266 -4.53 -26.89 3.44
C ALA A 266 -4.45 -27.39 4.89
N LEU A 267 -3.84 -26.64 5.80
CA LEU A 267 -3.50 -27.08 7.16
C LEU A 267 -4.50 -26.67 8.23
N ILE A 268 -5.28 -25.62 8.00
CA ILE A 268 -6.26 -25.10 8.97
C ILE A 268 -7.66 -25.24 8.39
N PRO A 269 -8.59 -25.91 9.09
CA PRO A 269 -10.01 -25.87 8.73
C PRO A 269 -10.50 -24.41 8.64
N TRP A 270 -11.11 -24.07 7.51
CA TRP A 270 -11.51 -22.69 7.21
C TRP A 270 -12.39 -22.04 8.29
N ARG A 271 -13.21 -22.85 8.99
CA ARG A 271 -14.05 -22.40 10.12
C ARG A 271 -13.26 -21.90 11.33
N LYS A 272 -12.02 -22.36 11.51
CA LYS A 272 -11.13 -21.93 12.59
C LYS A 272 -10.27 -20.73 12.23
N SER A 273 -10.28 -20.31 10.97
CA SER A 273 -9.59 -19.10 10.51
C SER A 273 -10.38 -17.86 10.90
N GLY A 274 -9.68 -16.75 11.16
CA GLY A 274 -10.30 -15.47 11.55
C GLY A 274 -9.25 -14.38 11.69
N VAL A 275 -9.56 -13.32 12.43
CA VAL A 275 -8.65 -12.21 12.70
C VAL A 275 -8.19 -12.12 14.16
N ASP A 276 -8.77 -12.91 15.06
CA ASP A 276 -8.42 -12.89 16.49
C ASP A 276 -7.05 -13.53 16.75
N THR A 277 -6.63 -14.45 15.88
CA THR A 277 -5.31 -15.07 15.90
C THR A 277 -4.76 -15.19 14.49
N SER A 278 -3.50 -14.86 14.31
CA SER A 278 -2.83 -15.00 13.00
C SER A 278 -2.86 -16.47 12.55
N PRO A 279 -3.32 -16.77 11.31
CA PRO A 279 -3.31 -18.13 10.79
C PRO A 279 -1.89 -18.70 10.67
N PHE A 280 -0.87 -17.88 10.49
CA PHE A 280 0.53 -18.29 10.56
C PHE A 280 0.89 -18.87 11.93
N VAL A 281 0.43 -18.23 12.98
CA VAL A 281 0.64 -18.69 14.37
C VAL A 281 -0.10 -20.00 14.60
N LEU A 282 -1.34 -20.14 14.10
CA LEU A 282 -2.12 -21.37 14.21
C LEU A 282 -1.44 -22.57 13.56
N VAL A 283 -0.87 -22.40 12.36
CA VAL A 283 -0.11 -23.48 11.69
C VAL A 283 1.09 -23.89 12.52
N PHE A 284 1.89 -22.97 13.04
CA PHE A 284 3.05 -23.30 13.86
C PHE A 284 2.69 -23.92 15.20
N GLN A 285 1.54 -23.55 15.77
CA GLN A 285 1.01 -24.23 16.97
C GLN A 285 0.63 -25.69 16.67
N SER A 286 0.00 -25.96 15.52
CA SER A 286 -0.45 -27.30 15.16
C SER A 286 0.71 -28.28 14.84
N ILE A 287 1.88 -27.76 14.49
CA ILE A 287 3.10 -28.56 14.26
C ILE A 287 3.65 -29.14 15.58
N GLY A 288 3.24 -28.63 16.74
CA GLY A 288 3.58 -29.19 18.04
C GLY A 288 5.02 -28.92 18.52
N MET A 289 5.78 -28.06 17.83
CA MET A 289 7.10 -27.64 18.27
C MET A 289 6.98 -26.64 19.45
N PRO A 290 7.70 -26.86 20.57
CA PRO A 290 7.69 -25.92 21.68
C PRO A 290 8.03 -24.50 21.23
N PHE A 291 7.26 -23.52 21.70
CA PHE A 291 7.45 -22.08 21.42
C PHE A 291 7.34 -21.66 19.95
N ALA A 292 7.11 -22.58 18.98
CA ALA A 292 7.04 -22.22 17.56
C ALA A 292 5.94 -21.17 17.27
N GLY A 293 4.78 -21.33 17.92
CA GLY A 293 3.71 -20.32 17.84
C GLY A 293 4.09 -18.97 18.43
N ASP A 294 4.89 -18.93 19.51
CA ASP A 294 5.34 -17.68 20.13
C ASP A 294 6.40 -16.98 19.29
N ILE A 295 7.32 -17.74 18.73
CA ILE A 295 8.33 -17.22 17.79
C ILE A 295 7.62 -16.63 16.57
N MET A 296 6.65 -17.35 15.98
CA MET A 296 5.91 -16.84 14.83
C MET A 296 5.09 -15.61 15.20
N ASN A 297 4.44 -15.57 16.37
CA ASN A 297 3.70 -14.40 16.85
C ASN A 297 4.61 -13.17 17.00
N PHE A 298 5.82 -13.37 17.52
CA PHE A 298 6.82 -12.30 17.61
C PHE A 298 7.25 -11.80 16.22
N VAL A 299 7.50 -12.72 15.27
CA VAL A 299 7.83 -12.37 13.89
C VAL A 299 6.69 -11.57 13.23
N VAL A 300 5.45 -12.03 13.41
CA VAL A 300 4.27 -11.31 12.89
C VAL A 300 4.15 -9.92 13.53
N LEU A 301 4.36 -9.79 14.83
CA LEU A 301 4.34 -8.50 15.53
C LEU A 301 5.39 -7.54 14.96
N THR A 302 6.63 -8.00 14.77
CA THR A 302 7.69 -7.16 14.16
C THR A 302 7.34 -6.76 12.73
N ALA A 303 6.71 -7.65 11.97
CA ALA A 303 6.26 -7.38 10.62
C ALA A 303 5.17 -6.31 10.56
N VAL A 304 4.20 -6.39 11.45
CA VAL A 304 3.10 -5.42 11.60
C VAL A 304 3.64 -4.05 11.98
N LEU A 305 4.54 -3.98 12.97
CA LEU A 305 5.15 -2.70 13.39
C LEU A 305 6.03 -2.07 12.31
N SER A 306 6.72 -2.88 11.52
CA SER A 306 7.48 -2.40 10.36
C SER A 306 6.55 -1.87 9.27
N ALA A 307 5.42 -2.53 8.98
CA ALA A 307 4.43 -2.02 8.04
C ALA A 307 3.84 -0.68 8.51
N ALA A 308 3.54 -0.54 9.81
CA ALA A 308 3.13 0.72 10.40
C ALA A 308 4.21 1.81 10.26
N ASN A 309 5.48 1.47 10.49
CA ASN A 309 6.60 2.40 10.35
C ASN A 309 6.73 2.93 8.90
N SER A 310 6.68 2.04 7.91
CA SER A 310 6.69 2.39 6.48
C SER A 310 5.45 3.17 6.07
N GLY A 311 4.27 2.79 6.57
CA GLY A 311 3.01 3.49 6.33
C GLY A 311 3.04 4.94 6.82
N LEU A 312 3.58 5.18 8.02
CA LEU A 312 3.72 6.54 8.57
C LEU A 312 4.68 7.40 7.74
N TYR A 313 5.78 6.80 7.26
CA TYR A 313 6.70 7.48 6.33
C TYR A 313 5.96 7.95 5.07
N VAL A 314 5.26 7.05 4.36
CA VAL A 314 4.53 7.36 3.12
C VAL A 314 3.41 8.38 3.36
N CYS A 315 2.62 8.20 4.41
CA CYS A 315 1.52 9.06 4.80
C CYS A 315 2.00 10.51 5.06
N SER A 316 3.07 10.65 5.82
CA SER A 316 3.66 11.96 6.13
C SER A 316 4.24 12.67 4.90
N ARG A 317 4.82 11.92 3.95
CA ARG A 317 5.32 12.47 2.67
C ARG A 317 4.18 12.97 1.79
N MET A 318 3.04 12.30 1.80
CA MET A 318 1.85 12.78 1.06
C MET A 318 1.33 14.10 1.62
N VAL A 319 1.22 14.22 2.95
CA VAL A 319 0.84 15.49 3.63
C VAL A 319 1.85 16.58 3.32
N TRP A 320 3.15 16.26 3.40
CA TRP A 320 4.21 17.21 3.07
C TRP A 320 4.11 17.71 1.64
N SER A 321 3.90 16.82 0.66
CA SER A 321 3.76 17.15 -0.76
C SER A 321 2.55 18.05 -1.02
N LEU A 322 1.38 17.76 -0.42
CA LEU A 322 0.20 18.64 -0.50
C LEU A 322 0.46 20.03 0.08
N ALA A 323 1.26 20.12 1.15
CA ALA A 323 1.60 21.40 1.77
C ALA A 323 2.60 22.19 0.92
N GLN A 324 3.54 21.53 0.24
CA GLN A 324 4.45 22.15 -0.74
C GLN A 324 3.69 22.73 -1.94
N GLU A 325 2.69 21.98 -2.45
CA GLU A 325 1.81 22.44 -3.52
C GLU A 325 0.84 23.57 -3.07
N GLY A 326 0.86 23.96 -1.80
CA GLY A 326 -0.02 24.98 -1.23
C GLY A 326 -1.51 24.58 -1.17
N MET A 327 -1.81 23.29 -1.33
CA MET A 327 -3.18 22.77 -1.23
C MET A 327 -3.68 22.72 0.22
N ILE A 328 -2.77 22.56 1.18
CA ILE A 328 -3.00 22.58 2.63
C ILE A 328 -2.00 23.55 3.31
N PRO A 329 -2.17 23.88 4.60
CA PRO A 329 -1.32 24.87 5.27
C PRO A 329 0.17 24.56 5.17
N ARG A 330 0.97 25.52 4.70
CA ARG A 330 2.44 25.41 4.52
C ARG A 330 3.22 25.05 5.78
N LYS A 331 2.63 25.20 6.98
CA LYS A 331 3.25 24.74 8.24
C LYS A 331 3.57 23.25 8.23
N LEU A 332 2.74 22.44 7.56
CA LEU A 332 2.92 20.98 7.42
C LEU A 332 4.10 20.61 6.51
N ALA A 333 4.60 21.55 5.70
CA ALA A 333 5.79 21.34 4.85
C ALA A 333 7.12 21.61 5.57
N LYS A 334 7.10 22.12 6.81
CA LYS A 334 8.34 22.41 7.54
C LYS A 334 9.04 21.12 7.97
N THR A 335 10.32 21.01 7.64
CA THR A 335 11.20 19.91 8.05
C THR A 335 12.09 20.35 9.23
N ASN A 336 12.51 19.38 10.06
CA ASN A 336 13.57 19.58 11.05
C ASN A 336 14.96 19.46 10.40
N PHE A 337 16.06 19.58 11.20
CA PHE A 337 17.45 19.49 10.68
C PHE A 337 17.83 18.10 10.14
N HIS A 338 16.99 17.10 10.34
CA HIS A 338 17.18 15.75 9.80
C HIS A 338 16.33 15.51 8.54
N GLY A 339 15.71 16.55 7.97
CA GLY A 339 14.84 16.44 6.80
C GLY A 339 13.46 15.80 7.07
N VAL A 340 13.07 15.63 8.34
CA VAL A 340 11.79 15.01 8.70
C VAL A 340 10.69 16.07 8.82
N PRO A 341 9.53 15.92 8.15
CA PRO A 341 8.41 16.84 8.25
C PRO A 341 7.57 16.52 9.50
N VAL A 342 8.05 16.96 10.69
CA VAL A 342 7.48 16.58 12.00
C VAL A 342 5.99 16.87 12.12
N PHE A 343 5.52 18.03 11.62
CA PHE A 343 4.11 18.39 11.66
C PHE A 343 3.25 17.46 10.77
N ALA A 344 3.77 17.03 9.61
CA ALA A 344 3.09 16.08 8.75
C ALA A 344 3.05 14.68 9.39
N VAL A 345 4.12 14.27 10.09
CA VAL A 345 4.16 13.02 10.87
C VAL A 345 3.11 13.07 11.99
N MET A 346 3.03 14.15 12.77
CA MET A 346 2.04 14.32 13.84
C MET A 346 0.60 14.28 13.27
N PHE A 347 0.35 14.99 12.17
CA PHE A 347 -0.95 15.01 11.52
C PHE A 347 -1.35 13.62 11.01
N SER A 348 -0.42 12.88 10.41
CA SER A 348 -0.67 11.52 9.92
C SER A 348 -0.89 10.53 11.05
N MET A 349 -0.17 10.69 12.17
CA MET A 349 -0.34 9.86 13.36
C MET A 349 -1.72 10.03 14.02
N ALA A 350 -2.38 11.18 13.82
CA ALA A 350 -3.74 11.38 14.35
C ALA A 350 -4.73 10.32 13.84
N GLY A 351 -4.55 9.81 12.59
CA GLY A 351 -5.36 8.71 12.05
C GLY A 351 -5.19 7.41 12.83
N SER A 352 -4.00 7.13 13.34
CA SER A 352 -3.73 5.91 14.11
C SER A 352 -4.43 5.86 15.47
N LEU A 353 -4.90 7.01 15.98
CA LEU A 353 -5.71 7.05 17.21
C LEU A 353 -7.03 6.28 17.07
N LEU A 354 -7.50 6.01 15.84
CA LEU A 354 -8.66 5.14 15.61
C LEU A 354 -8.45 3.72 16.17
N ALA A 355 -7.19 3.26 16.31
CA ALA A 355 -6.90 1.99 16.98
C ALA A 355 -7.40 1.94 18.42
N LEU A 356 -7.46 3.09 19.11
CA LEU A 356 -7.91 3.20 20.50
C LEU A 356 -9.43 2.97 20.63
N LEU A 357 -10.20 2.96 19.53
CA LEU A 357 -11.60 2.56 19.54
C LEU A 357 -11.78 1.11 20.01
N SER A 358 -10.72 0.30 19.96
CA SER A 358 -10.71 -1.04 20.56
C SER A 358 -10.90 -1.05 22.10
N SER A 359 -10.89 0.11 22.74
CA SER A 359 -11.28 0.28 24.14
C SER A 359 -12.80 0.16 24.39
N VAL A 360 -13.63 0.42 23.37
CA VAL A 360 -15.11 0.44 23.48
C VAL A 360 -15.80 -0.53 22.52
N VAL A 361 -15.11 -0.99 21.49
CA VAL A 361 -15.60 -1.95 20.47
C VAL A 361 -14.60 -3.10 20.39
N ALA A 362 -15.08 -4.30 20.06
CA ALA A 362 -14.19 -5.46 19.85
C ALA A 362 -13.09 -5.14 18.82
N ALA A 363 -11.84 -5.46 19.18
CA ALA A 363 -10.67 -5.11 18.38
C ALA A 363 -10.71 -5.71 16.96
N SER A 364 -11.23 -6.94 16.80
CA SER A 364 -11.46 -7.57 15.51
C SER A 364 -12.45 -6.80 14.63
N THR A 365 -13.51 -6.25 15.21
CA THR A 365 -14.49 -5.39 14.49
C THR A 365 -13.84 -4.08 14.04
N VAL A 366 -13.10 -3.42 14.94
CA VAL A 366 -12.34 -2.19 14.60
C VAL A 366 -11.37 -2.48 13.47
N TYR A 367 -10.59 -3.55 13.57
CA TYR A 367 -9.63 -3.96 12.55
C TYR A 367 -10.28 -4.15 11.18
N LEU A 368 -11.36 -4.94 11.07
CA LEU A 368 -12.04 -5.21 9.81
C LEU A 368 -12.66 -3.95 9.18
N ALA A 369 -13.22 -3.06 10.00
CA ALA A 369 -13.75 -1.78 9.51
C ALA A 369 -12.63 -0.89 8.92
N LEU A 370 -11.48 -0.81 9.60
CA LEU A 370 -10.32 -0.04 9.12
C LEU A 370 -9.77 -0.63 7.81
N VAL A 371 -9.66 -1.95 7.72
CA VAL A 371 -9.23 -2.67 6.51
C VAL A 371 -10.15 -2.39 5.33
N ALA A 372 -11.48 -2.41 5.54
CA ALA A 372 -12.45 -2.13 4.50
C ALA A 372 -12.35 -0.69 3.97
N VAL A 373 -12.21 0.31 4.86
CA VAL A 373 -12.02 1.73 4.48
C VAL A 373 -10.72 1.91 3.70
N SER A 374 -9.62 1.32 4.16
CA SER A 374 -8.33 1.38 3.49
C SER A 374 -8.38 0.73 2.10
N GLY A 375 -8.93 -0.47 1.98
CA GLY A 375 -9.09 -1.16 0.70
C GLY A 375 -9.93 -0.37 -0.31
N LEU A 376 -11.01 0.26 0.15
CA LEU A 376 -11.87 1.10 -0.69
C LEU A 376 -11.13 2.36 -1.19
N ALA A 377 -10.40 3.05 -0.32
CA ALA A 377 -9.60 4.21 -0.69
C ALA A 377 -8.52 3.84 -1.72
N THR A 378 -7.86 2.70 -1.52
CA THR A 378 -6.86 2.15 -2.45
C THR A 378 -7.45 1.91 -3.84
N LEU A 379 -8.63 1.29 -3.94
CA LEU A 379 -9.29 1.05 -5.23
C LEU A 379 -9.51 2.32 -6.03
N VAL A 380 -9.95 3.41 -5.37
CA VAL A 380 -10.19 4.70 -6.03
C VAL A 380 -8.87 5.31 -6.52
N VAL A 381 -7.81 5.25 -5.71
CA VAL A 381 -6.47 5.71 -6.10
C VAL A 381 -5.96 4.91 -7.30
N TRP A 382 -6.03 3.60 -7.26
CA TRP A 382 -5.57 2.71 -8.34
C TRP A 382 -6.34 2.91 -9.65
N ALA A 383 -7.66 3.10 -9.57
CA ALA A 383 -8.47 3.45 -10.74
C ALA A 383 -7.98 4.76 -11.38
N SER A 384 -7.67 5.78 -10.55
CA SER A 384 -7.16 7.06 -11.04
C SER A 384 -5.82 6.95 -11.77
N VAL A 385 -4.90 6.08 -11.28
CA VAL A 385 -3.61 5.79 -11.93
C VAL A 385 -3.83 5.24 -13.34
N SER A 386 -4.76 4.29 -13.50
CA SER A 386 -5.06 3.69 -14.81
C SER A 386 -5.68 4.70 -15.78
N VAL A 387 -6.58 5.57 -15.29
CA VAL A 387 -7.15 6.68 -16.08
C VAL A 387 -6.04 7.65 -16.51
N CYS A 388 -5.13 8.02 -15.61
CA CYS A 388 -4.00 8.89 -15.94
C CYS A 388 -3.10 8.26 -17.00
N HIS A 389 -2.85 6.96 -16.94
CA HIS A 389 -2.05 6.25 -17.94
C HIS A 389 -2.70 6.27 -19.33
N LEU A 390 -4.01 6.03 -19.42
CA LEU A 390 -4.73 6.13 -20.70
C LEU A 390 -4.61 7.54 -21.31
N ARG A 391 -4.84 8.58 -20.48
CA ARG A 391 -4.75 9.97 -20.93
C ARG A 391 -3.33 10.41 -21.26
N PHE A 392 -2.33 9.93 -20.50
CA PHE A 392 -0.92 10.16 -20.81
C PHE A 392 -0.55 9.66 -22.20
N ARG A 393 -0.83 8.37 -22.48
CA ARG A 393 -0.54 7.79 -23.79
C ARG A 393 -1.27 8.49 -24.94
N HIS A 394 -2.55 8.84 -24.72
CA HIS A 394 -3.32 9.58 -25.71
C HIS A 394 -2.69 10.94 -26.00
N GLN A 395 -2.32 11.71 -24.97
CA GLN A 395 -1.67 13.02 -25.15
C GLN A 395 -0.28 12.89 -25.77
N TRP A 396 0.51 11.88 -25.38
CA TRP A 396 1.84 11.61 -25.93
C TRP A 396 1.79 11.41 -27.45
N LEU A 397 0.88 10.57 -27.91
CA LEU A 397 0.68 10.32 -29.34
C LEU A 397 0.09 11.53 -30.06
N ALA A 398 -0.83 12.28 -29.46
CA ALA A 398 -1.42 13.49 -30.04
C ALA A 398 -0.40 14.62 -30.20
N GLN A 399 0.67 14.65 -29.42
CA GLN A 399 1.80 15.57 -29.56
C GLN A 399 2.80 15.18 -30.65
N GLY A 400 2.55 14.09 -31.40
CA GLY A 400 3.40 13.60 -32.46
C GLY A 400 4.54 12.68 -32.04
N HIS A 401 4.63 12.36 -30.75
CA HIS A 401 5.62 11.41 -30.23
C HIS A 401 5.27 9.97 -30.60
N THR A 402 6.29 9.13 -30.74
CA THR A 402 6.13 7.71 -30.97
C THR A 402 6.21 6.93 -29.65
N VAL A 403 5.59 5.76 -29.61
CA VAL A 403 5.72 4.84 -28.47
C VAL A 403 7.18 4.40 -28.27
N GLY A 404 7.98 4.42 -29.36
CA GLY A 404 9.41 4.07 -29.34
C GLY A 404 10.26 4.95 -28.43
N GLU A 405 9.88 6.21 -28.24
CA GLU A 405 10.60 7.21 -27.43
C GLU A 405 10.44 7.00 -25.92
N LEU A 406 9.42 6.24 -25.50
CA LEU A 406 9.23 5.95 -24.09
C LEU A 406 10.34 5.02 -23.56
N LYS A 407 11.05 5.44 -22.52
CA LYS A 407 12.10 4.63 -21.87
C LYS A 407 11.57 3.33 -21.27
N TYR A 408 10.34 3.33 -20.78
CA TYR A 408 9.61 2.14 -20.37
C TYR A 408 8.21 2.15 -20.98
N ARG A 409 7.79 1.02 -21.52
CA ARG A 409 6.49 0.81 -22.16
C ARG A 409 5.74 -0.29 -21.44
N ALA A 410 4.61 0.05 -20.83
CA ALA A 410 3.74 -0.94 -20.24
C ALA A 410 3.21 -1.88 -21.35
N PRO A 411 3.38 -3.21 -21.20
CA PRO A 411 2.85 -4.16 -22.17
C PRO A 411 1.32 -4.16 -22.18
N GLY A 412 0.73 -4.54 -23.32
CA GLY A 412 -0.71 -4.72 -23.41
C GLY A 412 -1.56 -3.45 -23.36
N TYR A 413 -1.00 -2.26 -23.67
CA TYR A 413 -1.80 -1.06 -23.84
C TYR A 413 -2.68 -1.16 -25.10
N PRO A 414 -3.96 -0.71 -25.13
CA PRO A 414 -4.71 -0.11 -23.99
C PRO A 414 -5.44 -1.12 -23.09
N PHE A 415 -5.31 -2.41 -23.35
CA PHE A 415 -6.05 -3.46 -22.62
C PHE A 415 -5.76 -3.44 -21.11
N VAL A 416 -4.48 -3.35 -20.71
CA VAL A 416 -4.07 -3.41 -19.29
C VAL A 416 -4.71 -2.30 -18.44
N PRO A 417 -4.60 -1.00 -18.77
CA PRO A 417 -5.24 0.04 -17.96
C PRO A 417 -6.77 -0.02 -18.03
N ILE A 418 -7.39 -0.45 -19.15
CA ILE A 418 -8.84 -0.63 -19.23
C ILE A 418 -9.28 -1.78 -18.32
N ALA A 419 -8.61 -2.93 -18.38
CA ALA A 419 -8.91 -4.06 -17.51
C ALA A 419 -8.78 -3.70 -16.02
N ALA A 420 -7.74 -2.95 -15.64
CA ALA A 420 -7.58 -2.46 -14.29
C ALA A 420 -8.75 -1.56 -13.84
N ILE A 421 -9.20 -0.64 -14.70
CA ILE A 421 -10.37 0.22 -14.41
C ILE A 421 -11.62 -0.64 -14.25
N VAL A 422 -11.87 -1.59 -15.17
CA VAL A 422 -13.04 -2.49 -15.11
C VAL A 422 -13.02 -3.31 -13.82
N MET A 423 -11.86 -3.85 -13.43
CA MET A 423 -11.72 -4.60 -12.18
C MET A 423 -11.97 -3.71 -10.95
N CYS A 424 -11.41 -2.48 -10.91
CA CYS A 424 -11.67 -1.54 -9.81
C CYS A 424 -13.14 -1.15 -9.72
N VAL A 425 -13.77 -0.79 -10.84
CA VAL A 425 -15.20 -0.43 -10.88
C VAL A 425 -16.07 -1.65 -10.53
N GLY A 426 -15.74 -2.82 -11.06
CA GLY A 426 -16.40 -4.08 -10.72
C GLY A 426 -16.36 -4.37 -9.23
N ALA A 427 -15.20 -4.20 -8.59
CA ALA A 427 -15.06 -4.35 -7.14
C ALA A 427 -15.93 -3.33 -6.37
N LEU A 428 -16.00 -2.06 -6.80
CA LEU A 428 -16.87 -1.06 -6.20
C LEU A 428 -18.36 -1.42 -6.33
N VAL A 429 -18.78 -1.92 -7.49
CA VAL A 429 -20.18 -2.39 -7.71
C VAL A 429 -20.51 -3.55 -6.79
N LEU A 430 -19.58 -4.51 -6.64
CA LEU A 430 -19.78 -5.66 -5.74
C LEU A 430 -19.88 -5.25 -4.27
N VAL A 431 -19.14 -4.22 -3.84
CA VAL A 431 -19.27 -3.62 -2.49
C VAL A 431 -20.68 -3.05 -2.27
N ILE A 432 -21.31 -2.45 -3.30
CA ILE A 432 -22.69 -1.95 -3.19
C ILE A 432 -23.67 -3.11 -2.97
N CYS A 433 -23.42 -4.24 -3.63
CA CYS A 433 -24.27 -5.42 -3.55
C CYS A 433 -24.12 -6.19 -2.23
N ASP A 434 -23.03 -5.98 -1.48
CA ASP A 434 -22.77 -6.65 -0.19
C ASP A 434 -23.33 -5.82 0.97
N PRO A 435 -24.38 -6.29 1.69
CA PRO A 435 -24.94 -5.57 2.83
C PRO A 435 -23.95 -5.28 3.96
N SER A 436 -22.93 -6.12 4.14
CA SER A 436 -21.92 -5.98 5.18
C SER A 436 -20.91 -4.86 4.89
N GLN A 437 -20.65 -4.56 3.62
CA GLN A 437 -19.62 -3.61 3.19
C GLN A 437 -20.19 -2.30 2.61
N ARG A 438 -21.44 -2.30 2.15
CA ARG A 438 -22.06 -1.12 1.54
C ARG A 438 -22.06 0.12 2.43
N SER A 439 -22.08 -0.04 3.77
CA SER A 439 -21.96 1.06 4.73
C SER A 439 -20.64 1.81 4.56
N THR A 440 -19.53 1.12 4.29
CA THR A 440 -18.22 1.74 4.04
C THR A 440 -18.29 2.67 2.83
N LEU A 441 -18.95 2.24 1.76
CA LEU A 441 -19.11 3.06 0.55
C LEU A 441 -20.04 4.26 0.80
N LEU A 442 -21.11 4.10 1.58
CA LEU A 442 -22.03 5.19 1.95
C LEU A 442 -21.33 6.31 2.73
N TYR A 443 -20.29 6.02 3.50
CA TYR A 443 -19.46 7.03 4.14
C TYR A 443 -18.38 7.60 3.20
N MET A 444 -17.86 6.79 2.28
CA MET A 444 -16.81 7.22 1.37
C MET A 444 -17.33 8.21 0.31
N ILE A 445 -18.53 8.02 -0.21
CA ILE A 445 -19.13 8.93 -1.23
C ILE A 445 -19.26 10.37 -0.70
N PRO A 446 -19.88 10.63 0.47
CA PRO A 446 -19.90 11.97 1.05
C PRO A 446 -18.51 12.52 1.35
N PHE A 447 -17.57 11.68 1.78
CA PHE A 447 -16.19 12.09 2.03
C PHE A 447 -15.51 12.58 0.76
N VAL A 448 -15.64 11.86 -0.35
CA VAL A 448 -15.11 12.27 -1.66
C VAL A 448 -15.76 13.58 -2.11
N ALA A 449 -17.09 13.70 -1.98
CA ALA A 449 -17.80 14.95 -2.29
C ALA A 449 -17.31 16.13 -1.44
N LEU A 450 -17.05 15.88 -0.15
CA LEU A 450 -16.47 16.89 0.76
C LEU A 450 -15.07 17.32 0.33
N CYS A 451 -14.23 16.39 -0.14
CA CYS A 451 -12.90 16.71 -0.67
C CYS A 451 -12.99 17.64 -1.88
N TYR A 452 -13.86 17.33 -2.84
CA TYR A 452 -14.06 18.18 -4.02
C TYR A 452 -14.62 19.55 -3.65
N THR A 453 -15.70 19.61 -2.87
CA THR A 453 -16.33 20.87 -2.46
C THR A 453 -15.38 21.70 -1.61
N GLY A 454 -14.64 21.10 -0.68
CA GLY A 454 -13.64 21.77 0.13
C GLY A 454 -12.51 22.37 -0.69
N TYR A 455 -12.01 21.62 -1.70
CA TYR A 455 -11.01 22.15 -2.62
C TYR A 455 -11.50 23.38 -3.36
N TYR A 456 -12.63 23.28 -4.07
CA TYR A 456 -13.14 24.40 -4.87
C TYR A 456 -13.58 25.59 -3.99
N ALA A 457 -14.13 25.35 -2.80
CA ALA A 457 -14.43 26.42 -1.84
C ALA A 457 -13.15 27.13 -1.38
N SER A 458 -12.06 26.39 -1.13
CA SER A 458 -10.77 26.97 -0.76
C SER A 458 -10.17 27.83 -1.86
N VAL A 459 -10.26 27.38 -3.12
CA VAL A 459 -9.83 28.14 -4.30
C VAL A 459 -10.65 29.42 -4.42
N ALA A 460 -11.99 29.33 -4.38
CA ALA A 460 -12.87 30.48 -4.48
C ALA A 460 -12.62 31.54 -3.37
N TRP A 461 -12.34 31.06 -2.14
CA TRP A 461 -12.00 31.94 -1.01
C TRP A 461 -10.67 32.68 -1.22
N ARG A 462 -9.63 31.95 -1.70
CA ARG A 462 -8.31 32.55 -2.03
C ARG A 462 -8.45 33.64 -3.13
N THR A 463 -9.15 33.32 -4.21
CA THR A 463 -9.39 34.25 -5.32
C THR A 463 -10.09 35.55 -4.82
N LYS A 464 -11.09 35.43 -3.93
CA LYS A 464 -11.76 36.61 -3.33
C LYS A 464 -10.83 37.44 -2.44
N ARG A 465 -9.87 36.81 -1.75
CA ARG A 465 -8.99 37.47 -0.78
C ARG A 465 -7.79 38.18 -1.40
N HIS A 466 -7.29 37.70 -2.53
CA HIS A 466 -6.06 38.18 -3.19
C HIS A 466 -6.29 38.94 -4.51
N GLY A 467 -7.54 39.33 -4.84
CA GLY A 467 -7.83 40.21 -5.98
C GLY A 467 -7.52 39.58 -7.34
N GLY A 468 -7.93 38.39 -7.50
CA GLY A 468 -8.37 37.65 -8.65
C GLY A 468 -7.76 37.80 -10.05
N GLN A 469 -6.45 37.81 -10.31
CA GLN A 469 -5.99 37.52 -11.68
C GLN A 469 -4.75 36.63 -11.76
N ASP A 470 -3.83 36.68 -10.80
CA ASP A 470 -2.56 35.92 -10.89
C ASP A 470 -2.62 34.50 -10.34
N ASP A 471 -3.47 34.20 -9.36
CA ASP A 471 -3.49 32.89 -8.70
C ASP A 471 -4.22 31.79 -9.50
N ALA A 472 -5.21 32.15 -10.33
CA ALA A 472 -5.91 31.18 -11.18
C ALA A 472 -5.03 30.74 -12.37
N GLN A 473 -4.22 31.65 -12.92
CA GLN A 473 -3.25 31.32 -13.96
C GLN A 473 -2.01 30.59 -13.42
N ASN A 474 -1.51 30.95 -12.25
CA ASN A 474 -0.42 30.27 -11.58
C ASN A 474 -0.77 28.84 -11.13
N ALA A 475 -2.02 28.60 -10.70
CA ALA A 475 -2.51 27.24 -10.40
C ALA A 475 -2.58 26.33 -11.63
N LEU A 476 -2.78 26.91 -12.81
CA LEU A 476 -2.77 26.20 -14.10
C LEU A 476 -1.36 26.09 -14.71
N GLN A 477 -0.49 27.09 -14.47
CA GLN A 477 0.86 27.16 -15.05
C GLN A 477 1.95 26.47 -14.22
N SER A 478 1.71 26.13 -12.95
CA SER A 478 2.68 25.41 -12.09
C SER A 478 2.85 23.91 -12.44
N VAL A 479 2.30 23.46 -13.56
CA VAL A 479 2.63 22.16 -14.14
C VAL A 479 3.81 22.39 -15.11
N PRO A 480 4.97 21.77 -14.91
CA PRO A 480 6.06 21.85 -15.88
C PRO A 480 5.54 21.43 -17.26
N GLN A 481 5.58 22.36 -18.23
CA GLN A 481 5.09 22.12 -19.60
C GLN A 481 6.07 21.27 -20.41
N ASP A 482 7.29 21.01 -19.90
CA ASP A 482 8.36 20.47 -20.70
C ASP A 482 8.68 19.01 -20.38
N VAL A 483 8.06 18.11 -21.17
CA VAL A 483 8.49 16.71 -21.34
C VAL A 483 9.42 16.61 -22.58
N SER A 484 9.64 17.71 -23.32
CA SER A 484 10.23 17.68 -24.66
C SER A 484 11.74 17.90 -24.72
N GLN A 485 12.46 18.07 -23.59
CA GLN A 485 13.92 18.08 -23.65
C GLN A 485 14.50 16.74 -23.22
N PRO A 486 14.87 15.85 -24.15
CA PRO A 486 15.85 14.84 -23.84
C PRO A 486 17.15 15.57 -23.51
N HIS A 487 17.79 15.24 -22.37
CA HIS A 487 19.18 15.65 -22.14
C HIS A 487 19.98 15.31 -23.38
N ARG A 488 20.41 16.32 -24.10
CA ARG A 488 21.49 16.17 -25.09
C ARG A 488 22.74 15.77 -24.26
N GLU A 489 23.10 14.51 -24.37
CA GLU A 489 24.49 14.13 -24.16
C GLU A 489 25.28 14.84 -25.24
N ASP A 490 25.97 15.91 -24.87
CA ASP A 490 27.00 16.50 -25.71
C ASP A 490 28.11 15.46 -25.87
N GLY A 491 28.03 14.72 -26.96
CA GLY A 491 29.15 13.97 -27.49
C GLY A 491 30.24 14.98 -27.88
N GLN A 492 31.28 15.04 -27.09
CA GLN A 492 32.58 15.47 -27.58
C GLN A 492 33.39 14.21 -27.84
N GLU A 493 33.38 13.83 -29.15
CA GLU A 493 34.51 13.21 -29.77
C GLU A 493 35.61 14.29 -29.83
N ASP A 494 36.75 13.99 -29.19
CA ASP A 494 38.13 14.18 -29.67
C ASP A 494 39.09 13.45 -28.71
#